data_b00df080fb78fd791841c8497b883af0
#
_entry.id   b00df080fb78fd791841c8497b883af0
#
_cell.length_a   1.000
_cell.length_b   1.000
_cell.length_c   1.000
_cell.angle_alpha   90.00
_cell.angle_beta   90.00
_cell.angle_gamma   90.00
#
_symmetry.space_group_name_H-M   'P 1'
#
loop_
_entity.id
_entity.type
_entity.pdbx_description
1 polymer ?
#
loop_
_entity_poly.entity_id
_entity_poly.type
_entity_poly.pdbx_seq_one_letter_code
_entity_poly.pdbx_strand_id
1 'polypeptide(L)'
;MMRYRVMIAVLTLLALPLGAGTEQRMIPSEASWTATAPTRGTLTSGALGPHILMHSPQPNETRVERTIETVTPLDLLILFEANRAAVDMDSLQVTARKWFFTKSLTALLRPYIRGTTLQGHEVKIPEGRFLLEIEIADVHGVKTVETYRVNVRGR
;
A
#
# COMPACT_ATOMS: atom_id res chain seq x y z
N MET A 1 -48.92 -47.59 4.45
CA MET A 1 -48.56 -48.46 5.56
C MET A 1 -47.54 -47.70 6.36
N MET A 2 -47.95 -46.95 7.43
CA MET A 2 -48.00 -47.35 8.83
C MET A 2 -46.65 -47.81 9.32
N ARG A 3 -45.94 -47.05 10.20
CA ARG A 3 -46.17 -47.10 11.65
C ARG A 3 -45.38 -46.05 12.43
N TYR A 4 -46.06 -45.26 13.22
CA TYR A 4 -45.73 -44.53 14.43
C TYR A 4 -44.89 -45.38 15.45
N ARG A 5 -44.06 -44.72 16.22
CA ARG A 5 -43.78 -44.86 17.65
C ARG A 5 -42.86 -43.76 18.10
N VAL A 6 -43.22 -42.73 18.74
CA VAL A 6 -43.60 -42.35 20.10
C VAL A 6 -42.89 -43.19 21.21
N MET A 7 -42.08 -42.53 22.01
CA MET A 7 -41.94 -42.62 23.48
C MET A 7 -40.70 -41.85 23.93
N ILE A 8 -40.86 -40.86 24.65
CA ILE A 8 -41.05 -40.61 26.10
C ILE A 8 -39.78 -40.05 26.74
N ALA A 9 -40.01 -38.90 27.33
CA ALA A 9 -39.19 -38.10 28.23
C ALA A 9 -38.49 -38.88 29.37
N VAL A 10 -37.32 -38.40 29.74
CA VAL A 10 -36.88 -38.44 31.14
C VAL A 10 -36.27 -37.10 31.52
N LEU A 11 -36.99 -36.42 32.35
CA LEU A 11 -36.64 -35.26 33.13
C LEU A 11 -35.71 -35.71 34.24
N THR A 12 -34.47 -35.21 34.26
CA THR A 12 -33.65 -35.33 35.45
C THR A 12 -33.13 -33.96 35.86
N LEU A 13 -33.78 -33.45 36.84
CA LEU A 13 -33.46 -32.27 37.62
C LEU A 13 -32.36 -32.67 38.63
N LEU A 14 -31.17 -32.10 38.60
CA LEU A 14 -30.28 -32.08 39.75
C LEU A 14 -29.35 -30.88 39.77
N ALA A 15 -29.61 -30.04 40.75
CA ALA A 15 -28.69 -29.28 41.62
C ALA A 15 -27.55 -28.46 41.01
N LEU A 16 -27.67 -27.17 41.21
CA LEU A 16 -26.60 -26.14 41.23
C LEU A 16 -25.56 -26.43 42.30
N PRO A 17 -24.30 -26.04 42.04
CA PRO A 17 -23.60 -25.27 43.05
C PRO A 17 -23.38 -23.82 42.63
N LEU A 18 -23.74 -22.89 43.49
CA LEU A 18 -23.24 -21.54 43.51
C LEU A 18 -21.73 -21.58 43.62
N GLY A 19 -21.06 -21.38 42.51
CA GLY A 19 -19.65 -20.98 42.47
C GLY A 19 -19.60 -19.52 42.11
N ALA A 20 -19.39 -18.65 43.08
CA ALA A 20 -19.03 -17.26 42.85
C ALA A 20 -17.65 -17.22 42.18
N GLY A 21 -17.62 -17.40 40.88
CA GLY A 21 -16.52 -17.06 40.01
C GLY A 21 -16.69 -15.63 39.58
N THR A 22 -15.90 -14.76 40.14
CA THR A 22 -15.69 -13.40 39.67
C THR A 22 -15.28 -13.49 38.21
N GLU A 23 -16.22 -13.42 37.28
CA GLU A 23 -15.90 -13.13 35.90
C GLU A 23 -15.31 -11.73 35.88
N GLN A 24 -13.99 -11.74 36.01
CA GLN A 24 -13.19 -10.63 35.61
C GLN A 24 -13.38 -10.52 34.11
N ARG A 25 -14.43 -9.80 33.74
CA ARG A 25 -14.66 -9.31 32.42
C ARG A 25 -13.40 -8.54 32.04
N MET A 26 -12.45 -9.23 31.41
CA MET A 26 -11.43 -8.58 30.62
C MET A 26 -12.19 -7.80 29.58
N ILE A 27 -12.44 -6.56 29.88
CA ILE A 27 -12.68 -5.52 28.87
C ILE A 27 -11.45 -5.68 27.98
N PRO A 28 -11.60 -6.02 26.70
CA PRO A 28 -10.48 -5.88 25.80
C PRO A 28 -10.10 -4.41 25.93
N SER A 29 -8.99 -4.16 26.60
CA SER A 29 -8.34 -2.87 26.62
C SER A 29 -8.46 -2.38 25.18
N GLU A 30 -9.16 -1.27 25.05
CA GLU A 30 -9.38 -0.57 23.82
C GLU A 30 -8.12 -0.75 22.98
N ALA A 31 -8.27 -1.57 21.91
CA ALA A 31 -7.22 -1.67 20.94
C ALA A 31 -6.84 -0.24 20.66
N SER A 32 -5.68 0.15 21.15
CA SER A 32 -5.10 1.43 20.88
C SER A 32 -5.27 1.63 19.41
N TRP A 33 -6.22 2.45 19.04
CA TRP A 33 -6.21 3.13 17.79
C TRP A 33 -4.92 3.95 17.82
N THR A 34 -3.79 3.31 17.65
CA THR A 34 -2.69 3.99 17.03
C THR A 34 -3.25 4.36 15.67
N ALA A 35 -4.01 5.46 15.66
CA ALA A 35 -4.08 6.26 14.47
C ALA A 35 -2.62 6.33 14.06
N THR A 36 -2.26 5.51 13.07
CA THR A 36 -1.01 5.67 12.36
C THR A 36 -1.18 7.04 11.74
N ALA A 37 -0.82 8.06 12.52
CA ALA A 37 -0.61 9.38 11.97
C ALA A 37 0.21 9.12 10.73
N PRO A 38 -0.18 9.66 9.56
CA PRO A 38 0.61 9.49 8.36
C PRO A 38 2.01 9.90 8.76
N THR A 39 2.87 8.91 8.91
CA THR A 39 4.26 9.11 9.29
C THR A 39 4.78 10.10 8.29
N ARG A 40 4.99 11.31 8.78
CA ARG A 40 5.60 12.42 8.07
C ARG A 40 6.80 11.80 7.38
N GLY A 41 6.74 11.73 6.02
CA GLY A 41 7.59 10.92 5.18
C GLY A 41 9.03 10.88 5.65
N THR A 42 9.33 9.87 6.41
CA THR A 42 10.69 9.44 6.60
C THR A 42 11.14 8.96 5.23
N LEU A 43 12.22 9.54 4.73
CA LEU A 43 12.94 9.07 3.56
C LEU A 43 13.47 7.66 3.86
N THR A 44 12.57 6.71 3.92
CA THR A 44 12.92 5.31 4.00
C THR A 44 13.05 4.84 2.55
N SER A 45 14.09 5.34 1.88
CA SER A 45 14.73 4.54 0.87
C SER A 45 15.03 3.22 1.57
N GLY A 46 14.27 2.17 1.24
CA GLY A 46 14.37 0.90 1.93
C GLY A 46 15.82 0.44 1.89
N ALA A 47 16.52 0.51 3.01
CA ALA A 47 17.96 0.20 3.10
C ALA A 47 18.29 -1.21 2.56
N LEU A 48 17.30 -2.01 2.24
CA LEU A 48 17.44 -3.41 1.84
C LEU A 48 16.75 -3.75 0.51
N GLY A 49 15.70 -3.05 0.11
CA GLY A 49 14.95 -3.29 -1.13
C GLY A 49 15.59 -2.64 -2.36
N PRO A 50 14.96 -2.76 -3.54
CA PRO A 50 15.44 -2.14 -4.79
C PRO A 50 15.56 -0.62 -4.66
N HIS A 51 16.47 -0.02 -5.44
CA HIS A 51 16.56 1.43 -5.57
C HIS A 51 15.62 1.93 -6.66
N ILE A 52 14.99 3.07 -6.40
CA ILE A 52 14.15 3.78 -7.36
C ILE A 52 14.89 5.05 -7.78
N LEU A 53 15.31 5.11 -9.04
CA LEU A 53 16.08 6.24 -9.57
C LEU A 53 15.23 6.98 -10.61
N MET A 54 14.71 8.13 -10.22
CA MET A 54 13.90 8.95 -11.12
C MET A 54 14.78 9.95 -11.86
N HIS A 55 14.94 9.75 -13.17
CA HIS A 55 15.74 10.62 -14.04
C HIS A 55 14.90 11.66 -14.77
N SER A 56 13.67 11.33 -15.15
CA SER A 56 12.75 12.26 -15.78
C SER A 56 11.31 11.97 -15.35
N PRO A 57 10.54 12.97 -14.90
CA PRO A 57 11.00 14.32 -14.53
C PRO A 57 11.93 14.28 -13.33
N GLN A 58 12.92 15.16 -13.30
CA GLN A 58 13.86 15.22 -12.17
C GLN A 58 13.17 15.74 -10.92
N PRO A 59 13.25 15.02 -9.79
CA PRO A 59 12.75 15.51 -8.52
C PRO A 59 13.66 16.61 -7.96
N ASN A 60 13.07 17.63 -7.39
CA ASN A 60 13.77 18.57 -6.54
C ASN A 60 13.77 18.01 -5.12
N GLU A 61 14.94 17.61 -4.65
CA GLU A 61 15.10 16.95 -3.36
C GLU A 61 15.56 17.94 -2.29
N THR A 62 14.78 18.01 -1.22
CA THR A 62 15.19 18.68 0.01
C THR A 62 15.37 17.62 1.11
N ARG A 63 15.90 18.01 2.27
CA ARG A 63 16.06 17.10 3.43
C ARG A 63 14.72 16.51 3.93
N VAL A 64 13.61 17.12 3.58
CA VAL A 64 12.31 16.81 4.16
C VAL A 64 11.33 16.28 3.11
N GLU A 65 11.53 16.65 1.84
CA GLU A 65 10.53 16.40 0.80
C GLU A 65 11.17 16.27 -0.59
N ARG A 66 10.57 15.40 -1.41
CA ARG A 66 10.86 15.28 -2.84
C ARG A 66 9.69 15.86 -3.63
N THR A 67 9.96 16.88 -4.42
CA THR A 67 8.94 17.56 -5.22
C THR A 67 9.23 17.42 -6.71
N ILE A 68 8.18 17.27 -7.51
CA ILE A 68 8.25 17.19 -8.97
C ILE A 68 7.33 18.27 -9.54
N GLU A 69 7.91 19.22 -10.27
CA GLU A 69 7.17 20.20 -11.08
C GLU A 69 7.32 19.82 -12.54
N THR A 70 6.21 19.54 -13.21
CA THR A 70 6.24 19.08 -14.61
C THR A 70 5.02 19.52 -15.40
N VAL A 71 5.07 19.31 -16.71
CA VAL A 71 3.96 19.54 -17.63
C VAL A 71 3.55 18.21 -18.27
N THR A 72 2.28 18.08 -18.64
CA THR A 72 1.79 16.91 -19.37
C THR A 72 1.45 17.31 -20.82
N PRO A 73 1.78 16.48 -21.84
CA PRO A 73 2.51 15.20 -21.76
C PRO A 73 3.99 15.38 -21.40
N LEU A 74 4.60 14.37 -20.81
CA LEU A 74 5.98 14.42 -20.32
C LEU A 74 6.79 13.20 -20.75
N ASP A 75 8.12 13.37 -20.75
CA ASP A 75 9.04 12.26 -20.88
C ASP A 75 9.30 11.63 -19.51
N LEU A 76 9.17 10.32 -19.44
CA LEU A 76 9.28 9.56 -18.23
C LEU A 76 10.48 8.61 -18.31
N LEU A 77 11.35 8.64 -17.30
CA LEU A 77 12.46 7.70 -17.15
C LEU A 77 12.71 7.42 -15.68
N ILE A 78 12.36 6.20 -15.26
CA ILE A 78 12.61 5.71 -13.92
C ILE A 78 13.32 4.36 -14.04
N LEU A 79 14.46 4.21 -13.34
CA LEU A 79 15.19 2.96 -13.24
C LEU A 79 14.91 2.32 -11.89
N PHE A 80 14.76 1.00 -11.91
CA PHE A 80 14.67 0.17 -10.72
C PHE A 80 15.92 -0.69 -10.65
N GLU A 81 16.80 -0.38 -9.71
CA GLU A 81 18.07 -1.08 -9.57
C GLU A 81 18.00 -2.12 -8.45
N ALA A 82 18.54 -3.29 -8.73
CA ALA A 82 18.72 -4.33 -7.72
C ALA A 82 19.67 -3.85 -6.63
N ASN A 83 19.34 -4.09 -5.37
CA ASN A 83 20.24 -3.86 -4.25
C ASN A 83 20.84 -5.19 -3.78
N ARG A 84 20.05 -6.03 -3.10
CA ARG A 84 20.49 -7.33 -2.57
C ARG A 84 19.98 -8.50 -3.38
N ALA A 85 18.86 -8.32 -4.06
CA ALA A 85 18.22 -9.32 -4.90
C ALA A 85 17.64 -8.66 -6.16
N ALA A 86 17.32 -9.46 -7.16
CA ALA A 86 16.75 -8.99 -8.41
C ALA A 86 15.40 -8.28 -8.16
N VAL A 87 15.13 -7.26 -8.97
CA VAL A 87 13.86 -6.51 -8.88
C VAL A 87 12.71 -7.38 -9.41
N ASP A 88 11.63 -7.45 -8.67
CA ASP A 88 10.37 -8.03 -9.12
C ASP A 88 9.48 -6.93 -9.74
N MET A 89 9.54 -6.78 -11.06
CA MET A 89 8.77 -5.76 -11.78
C MET A 89 7.26 -6.02 -11.78
N ASP A 90 6.81 -7.23 -11.49
CA ASP A 90 5.38 -7.53 -11.34
C ASP A 90 4.81 -6.96 -10.04
N SER A 91 5.67 -6.74 -9.06
CA SER A 91 5.33 -6.10 -7.79
C SER A 91 5.14 -4.58 -7.91
N LEU A 92 5.53 -3.96 -9.04
CA LEU A 92 5.47 -2.50 -9.19
C LEU A 92 4.05 -1.98 -8.99
N GLN A 93 3.91 -1.05 -8.06
CA GLN A 93 2.70 -0.30 -7.83
C GLN A 93 3.00 1.20 -7.88
N VAL A 94 2.24 1.92 -8.70
CA VAL A 94 2.31 3.38 -8.79
C VAL A 94 0.95 3.95 -8.49
N THR A 95 0.88 4.79 -7.47
CA THR A 95 -0.38 5.30 -6.94
C THR A 95 -0.33 6.82 -6.83
N ALA A 96 -1.33 7.50 -7.38
CA ALA A 96 -1.56 8.93 -7.17
C ALA A 96 -2.60 9.13 -6.09
N ARG A 97 -2.26 9.93 -5.07
CA ARG A 97 -3.11 10.20 -3.92
C ARG A 97 -3.39 11.70 -3.83
N LYS A 98 -4.67 12.07 -3.85
CA LYS A 98 -5.11 13.46 -3.73
C LYS A 98 -6.24 13.56 -2.71
N TRP A 99 -6.03 14.23 -1.58
CA TRP A 99 -6.98 14.35 -0.48
C TRP A 99 -7.43 12.95 0.00
N PHE A 100 -8.67 12.58 -0.27
CA PHE A 100 -9.26 11.28 0.04
C PHE A 100 -9.39 10.35 -1.18
N PHE A 101 -8.92 10.78 -2.36
CA PHE A 101 -8.90 9.94 -3.56
C PHE A 101 -7.54 9.29 -3.76
N THR A 102 -7.58 8.01 -4.04
CA THR A 102 -6.41 7.22 -4.44
C THR A 102 -6.70 6.61 -5.80
N LYS A 103 -5.77 6.81 -6.74
CA LYS A 103 -5.86 6.26 -8.09
C LYS A 103 -4.59 5.49 -8.43
N SER A 104 -4.75 4.23 -8.82
CA SER A 104 -3.62 3.47 -9.36
C SER A 104 -3.28 3.97 -10.77
N LEU A 105 -2.01 4.23 -10.99
CA LEU A 105 -1.43 4.56 -12.28
C LEU A 105 -0.67 3.39 -12.89
N THR A 106 -0.55 2.28 -12.18
CA THR A 106 0.23 1.10 -12.60
C THR A 106 -0.19 0.59 -13.98
N ALA A 107 -1.50 0.45 -14.20
CA ALA A 107 -2.02 -0.03 -15.49
C ALA A 107 -1.72 0.95 -16.64
N LEU A 108 -1.76 2.26 -16.38
CA LEU A 108 -1.41 3.30 -17.34
C LEU A 108 0.08 3.26 -17.72
N LEU A 109 0.93 2.95 -16.75
CA LEU A 109 2.39 2.97 -16.92
C LEU A 109 2.95 1.64 -17.44
N ARG A 110 2.22 0.55 -17.30
CA ARG A 110 2.65 -0.80 -17.72
C ARG A 110 3.16 -0.88 -19.17
N PRO A 111 2.56 -0.23 -20.17
CA PRO A 111 3.06 -0.24 -21.55
C PRO A 111 4.45 0.37 -21.73
N TYR A 112 4.90 1.17 -20.78
CA TYR A 112 6.19 1.86 -20.81
C TYR A 112 7.30 1.11 -20.06
N ILE A 113 7.01 -0.06 -19.48
CA ILE A 113 8.00 -0.88 -18.79
C ILE A 113 8.84 -1.64 -19.80
N ARG A 114 10.16 -1.55 -19.67
CA ARG A 114 11.18 -2.26 -20.45
C ARG A 114 12.23 -2.82 -19.50
N GLY A 115 12.21 -4.13 -19.24
CA GLY A 115 13.05 -4.73 -18.22
C GLY A 115 12.80 -4.11 -16.87
N THR A 116 13.84 -3.57 -16.22
CA THR A 116 13.75 -2.85 -14.94
C THR A 116 13.68 -1.33 -15.12
N THR A 117 13.25 -0.86 -16.28
CA THR A 117 13.13 0.56 -16.60
C THR A 117 11.70 0.90 -16.99
N LEU A 118 11.20 1.99 -16.50
CA LEU A 118 9.96 2.60 -16.95
C LEU A 118 10.31 3.82 -17.80
N GLN A 119 10.12 3.70 -19.12
CA GLN A 119 10.51 4.72 -20.10
C GLN A 119 9.37 4.99 -21.08
N GLY A 120 8.99 6.26 -21.20
CA GLY A 120 7.96 6.70 -22.14
C GLY A 120 8.18 8.12 -22.62
N HIS A 121 7.82 8.37 -23.89
CA HIS A 121 7.75 9.71 -24.45
C HIS A 121 6.30 10.17 -24.47
N GLU A 122 6.10 11.47 -24.26
CA GLU A 122 4.78 12.12 -24.30
C GLU A 122 3.71 11.40 -23.47
N VAL A 123 4.09 10.89 -22.30
CA VAL A 123 3.18 10.20 -21.39
C VAL A 123 2.19 11.20 -20.82
N LYS A 124 0.90 10.91 -21.00
CA LYS A 124 -0.18 11.73 -20.45
C LYS A 124 -0.49 11.27 -19.03
N ILE A 125 -0.22 12.11 -18.06
CA ILE A 125 -0.59 11.88 -16.65
C ILE A 125 -1.63 12.91 -16.21
N PRO A 126 -2.43 12.61 -15.17
CA PRO A 126 -3.43 13.54 -14.67
C PRO A 126 -2.84 14.86 -14.22
N GLU A 127 -3.48 15.96 -14.60
CA GLU A 127 -3.10 17.30 -14.15
C GLU A 127 -3.48 17.55 -12.69
N GLY A 128 -2.74 18.46 -12.05
CA GLY A 128 -2.99 18.93 -10.70
C GLY A 128 -1.91 18.53 -9.71
N ARG A 129 -2.22 18.73 -8.41
CA ARG A 129 -1.32 18.42 -7.30
C ARG A 129 -1.75 17.14 -6.62
N PHE A 130 -0.80 16.21 -6.45
CA PHE A 130 -1.04 14.93 -5.77
C PHE A 130 0.26 14.37 -5.17
N LEU A 131 0.11 13.41 -4.29
CA LEU A 131 1.23 12.59 -3.84
C LEU A 131 1.34 11.39 -4.78
N LEU A 132 2.51 11.18 -5.35
CA LEU A 132 2.86 10.00 -6.12
C LEU A 132 3.61 9.04 -5.20
N GLU A 133 3.10 7.84 -5.06
CA GLU A 133 3.74 6.77 -4.31
C GLU A 133 4.15 5.67 -5.29
N ILE A 134 5.43 5.31 -5.25
CA ILE A 134 6.01 4.24 -6.06
C ILE A 134 6.48 3.16 -5.10
N GLU A 135 5.90 1.98 -5.22
CA GLU A 135 6.28 0.79 -4.47
C GLU A 135 6.82 -0.26 -5.41
N ILE A 136 7.94 -0.86 -5.05
CA ILE A 136 8.59 -1.96 -5.77
C ILE A 136 9.22 -2.93 -4.77
N ALA A 137 9.17 -4.23 -5.07
CA ALA A 137 9.83 -5.25 -4.27
C ALA A 137 10.94 -5.95 -5.05
N ASP A 138 11.81 -6.63 -4.33
CA ASP A 138 12.69 -7.63 -4.91
C ASP A 138 12.02 -9.03 -4.95
N VAL A 139 12.69 -10.00 -5.56
CA VAL A 139 12.19 -11.38 -5.68
C VAL A 139 12.01 -12.09 -4.34
N HIS A 140 12.48 -11.53 -3.24
CA HIS A 140 12.27 -12.01 -1.87
C HIS A 140 11.16 -11.25 -1.14
N GLY A 141 10.51 -10.29 -1.82
CA GLY A 141 9.42 -9.49 -1.26
C GLY A 141 9.89 -8.33 -0.38
N VAL A 142 11.17 -7.97 -0.40
CA VAL A 142 11.67 -6.80 0.32
C VAL A 142 11.32 -5.54 -0.46
N LYS A 143 10.50 -4.69 0.14
CA LYS A 143 9.89 -3.54 -0.51
C LYS A 143 10.69 -2.25 -0.32
N THR A 144 10.65 -1.42 -1.35
CA THR A 144 10.99 0.00 -1.29
C THR A 144 9.76 0.81 -1.66
N VAL A 145 9.48 1.84 -0.88
CA VAL A 145 8.39 2.79 -1.14
C VAL A 145 8.96 4.20 -1.16
N GLU A 146 8.72 4.91 -2.23
CA GLU A 146 9.11 6.32 -2.35
C GLU A 146 7.88 7.18 -2.63
N THR A 147 7.87 8.36 -2.01
CA THR A 147 6.76 9.31 -2.15
C THR A 147 7.28 10.64 -2.67
N TYR A 148 6.59 11.17 -3.68
CA TYR A 148 6.89 12.44 -4.31
C TYR A 148 5.66 13.34 -4.27
N ARG A 149 5.85 14.62 -3.96
CA ARG A 149 4.81 15.62 -4.16
C ARG A 149 4.90 16.10 -5.61
N VAL A 150 3.85 15.86 -6.37
CA VAL A 150 3.83 16.15 -7.81
C VAL A 150 2.86 17.28 -8.10
N ASN A 151 3.29 18.23 -8.93
CA ASN A 151 2.47 19.28 -9.49
C ASN A 151 2.59 19.22 -11.02
N VAL A 152 1.51 18.79 -11.65
CA VAL A 152 1.43 18.64 -13.11
C VAL A 152 0.57 19.74 -13.70
N ARG A 153 1.10 20.45 -14.68
CA ARG A 153 0.38 21.46 -15.46
C ARG A 153 0.10 20.94 -16.88
N GLY A 154 -1.03 21.32 -17.46
CA GLY A 154 -1.27 21.16 -18.89
C GLY A 154 -0.34 22.05 -19.71
N ARG A 155 -0.05 21.65 -20.93
CA ARG A 155 0.59 22.49 -21.95
C ARG A 155 -0.41 23.44 -22.54
#